data_463976b8037b5b892a8d6505a1288b5d
#
_entry.id   463976b8037b5b892a8d6505a1288b5d
#
_cell.length_a   1.000
_cell.length_b   1.000
_cell.length_c   1.000
_cell.angle_alpha   90.00
_cell.angle_beta   90.00
_cell.angle_gamma   90.00
#
_symmetry.space_group_name_H-M   'P 1'
#
loop_
_entity.id
_entity.type
_entity.pdbx_description
1 polymer ?
#
loop_
_entity_poly.entity_id
_entity_poly.type
_entity_poly.pdbx_seq_one_letter_code
_entity_poly.pdbx_strand_id
1 'polypeptide(L)'
;MTRPPTPPFTRETALAKVQAAEDAWNTRDPKLVAQAYTPDSEWRNREEFFRGRAAIEAFLTRKWSLELHYRLMKELWCYTDNRISVRFEYEWQHAGTGQWYRTHGNEHWEFDADGYMRRRDMSANDVPINPQHRRIGVEGSSAQPHQKENRR
;
A
#
# COMPACT_ATOMS: atom_id res chain seq x y z
N MET A 1 20.80 0.33 11.54
CA MET A 1 19.88 1.40 11.16
C MET A 1 18.45 0.97 11.43
N THR A 2 17.64 1.84 11.93
CA THR A 2 16.23 1.53 12.22
C THR A 2 15.29 2.39 11.38
N ARG A 3 14.06 1.92 11.26
CA ARG A 3 12.98 2.62 10.57
C ARG A 3 11.75 2.66 11.50
N PRO A 4 11.74 3.61 12.44
CA PRO A 4 10.64 3.69 13.42
C PRO A 4 9.30 3.97 12.74
N PRO A 5 8.19 3.58 13.40
CA PRO A 5 8.17 2.83 14.64
C PRO A 5 8.61 1.39 14.47
N THR A 6 9.24 0.84 15.52
CA THR A 6 9.72 -0.54 15.51
C THR A 6 8.77 -1.44 16.31
N PRO A 7 8.74 -2.76 16.00
CA PRO A 7 7.96 -3.69 16.82
C PRO A 7 8.49 -3.75 18.27
N PRO A 8 7.67 -4.13 19.26
CA PRO A 8 6.27 -4.51 19.11
C PRO A 8 5.37 -3.29 18.90
N PHE A 9 4.38 -3.44 18.03
CA PHE A 9 3.48 -2.33 17.70
C PHE A 9 2.41 -2.16 18.77
N THR A 10 2.04 -0.89 19.00
CA THR A 10 0.83 -0.50 19.68
C THR A 10 -0.18 -0.06 18.63
N ARG A 11 -1.42 0.22 19.03
CA ARG A 11 -2.42 0.76 18.11
C ARG A 11 -1.90 2.05 17.45
N GLU A 12 -1.35 2.93 18.25
CA GLU A 12 -0.81 4.21 17.76
C GLU A 12 0.31 4.01 16.74
N THR A 13 1.27 3.14 17.06
CA THR A 13 2.42 2.93 16.16
C THR A 13 2.04 2.11 14.93
N ALA A 14 1.06 1.22 15.04
CA ALA A 14 0.52 0.52 13.87
C ALA A 14 -0.17 1.51 12.93
N LEU A 15 -0.97 2.43 13.46
CA LEU A 15 -1.59 3.50 12.65
C LEU A 15 -0.52 4.35 11.97
N ALA A 16 0.56 4.67 12.66
CA ALA A 16 1.66 5.44 12.07
C ALA A 16 2.32 4.70 10.91
N LYS A 17 2.51 3.38 11.03
CA LYS A 17 3.05 2.55 9.94
C LYS A 17 2.11 2.53 8.74
N VAL A 18 0.81 2.42 8.96
CA VAL A 18 -0.18 2.44 7.89
C VAL A 18 -0.16 3.76 7.16
N GLN A 19 -0.12 4.87 7.89
CA GLN A 19 -0.06 6.20 7.28
C GLN A 19 1.23 6.40 6.48
N ALA A 20 2.36 5.98 7.05
CA ALA A 20 3.65 6.09 6.35
C ALA A 20 3.65 5.31 5.06
N ALA A 21 3.06 4.12 5.04
CA ALA A 21 2.95 3.31 3.82
C ALA A 21 2.07 3.98 2.77
N GLU A 22 0.91 4.50 3.19
CA GLU A 22 0.02 5.22 2.27
C GLU A 22 0.74 6.42 1.65
N ASP A 23 1.42 7.21 2.48
CA ASP A 23 2.14 8.40 2.01
C ASP A 23 3.24 8.04 1.03
N ALA A 24 4.03 7.01 1.36
CA ALA A 24 5.14 6.57 0.51
C ALA A 24 4.63 6.08 -0.86
N TRP A 25 3.61 5.23 -0.87
CA TRP A 25 3.06 4.69 -2.11
C TRP A 25 2.41 5.78 -2.97
N ASN A 26 1.81 6.79 -2.36
CA ASN A 26 1.21 7.90 -3.09
C ASN A 26 2.25 8.83 -3.73
N THR A 27 3.53 8.69 -3.40
CA THR A 27 4.60 9.39 -4.13
C THR A 27 4.80 8.80 -5.52
N ARG A 28 4.45 7.53 -5.72
CA ARG A 28 4.66 6.77 -6.96
C ARG A 28 6.15 6.73 -7.32
N ASP A 29 7.00 6.71 -6.32
CA ASP A 29 8.45 6.64 -6.49
C ASP A 29 8.95 5.25 -6.08
N PRO A 30 9.31 4.38 -7.05
CA PRO A 30 9.72 3.02 -6.73
C PRO A 30 10.91 2.92 -5.79
N LYS A 31 11.89 3.79 -5.93
CA LYS A 31 13.08 3.77 -5.08
C LYS A 31 12.75 4.16 -3.64
N LEU A 32 11.93 5.19 -3.49
CA LEU A 32 11.52 5.64 -2.17
C LEU A 32 10.73 4.55 -1.45
N VAL A 33 9.77 3.95 -2.14
CA VAL A 33 8.94 2.88 -1.56
C VAL A 33 9.79 1.68 -1.17
N ALA A 34 10.73 1.28 -2.04
CA ALA A 34 11.56 0.09 -1.79
C ALA A 34 12.39 0.19 -0.51
N GLN A 35 12.71 1.40 -0.06
CA GLN A 35 13.51 1.61 1.15
C GLN A 35 12.81 1.14 2.44
N ALA A 36 11.51 0.97 2.41
CA ALA A 36 10.74 0.52 3.57
C ALA A 36 10.88 -0.99 3.82
N TYR A 37 11.47 -1.71 2.89
CA TYR A 37 11.52 -3.17 2.89
C TYR A 37 12.93 -3.66 3.17
N THR A 38 13.04 -4.86 3.79
CA THR A 38 14.36 -5.45 4.00
C THR A 38 15.02 -5.76 2.64
N PRO A 39 16.37 -5.85 2.60
CA PRO A 39 17.05 -6.19 1.34
C PRO A 39 16.60 -7.50 0.71
N ASP A 40 16.10 -8.43 1.53
CA ASP A 40 15.62 -9.74 1.09
C ASP A 40 14.10 -9.92 1.28
N SER A 41 13.37 -8.82 1.34
CA SER A 41 11.92 -8.84 1.60
C SER A 41 11.18 -9.75 0.62
N GLU A 42 10.28 -10.56 1.15
CA GLU A 42 9.47 -11.48 0.35
C GLU A 42 8.11 -10.87 0.06
N TRP A 43 7.73 -10.88 -1.22
CA TRP A 43 6.45 -10.35 -1.67
C TRP A 43 5.63 -11.38 -2.39
N ARG A 44 4.35 -11.39 -2.10
CA ARG A 44 3.33 -11.87 -3.02
C ARG A 44 2.43 -10.69 -3.34
N ASN A 45 2.27 -10.39 -4.60
CA ASN A 45 1.35 -9.36 -5.07
C ASN A 45 0.42 -10.02 -6.08
N ARG A 46 -0.81 -10.29 -5.66
CA ARG A 46 -1.77 -11.06 -6.47
C ARG A 46 -1.17 -12.45 -6.79
N GLU A 47 -0.85 -12.71 -8.04
CA GLU A 47 -0.26 -13.98 -8.47
C GLU A 47 1.24 -13.91 -8.70
N GLU A 48 1.87 -12.75 -8.46
CA GLU A 48 3.31 -12.58 -8.62
C GLU A 48 4.02 -12.80 -7.29
N PHE A 49 5.11 -13.55 -7.34
CA PHE A 49 5.95 -13.85 -6.18
C PHE A 49 7.37 -13.41 -6.51
N PHE A 50 7.97 -12.60 -5.66
CA PHE A 50 9.33 -12.15 -5.88
C PHE A 50 9.97 -11.71 -4.57
N ARG A 51 11.27 -11.44 -4.62
CA ARG A 51 12.07 -11.15 -3.44
C ARG A 51 13.10 -10.06 -3.75
N GLY A 52 13.32 -9.18 -2.76
CA GLY A 52 14.39 -8.21 -2.78
C GLY A 52 14.02 -6.86 -3.36
N ARG A 53 14.79 -5.84 -2.96
CA ARG A 53 14.50 -4.46 -3.33
C ARG A 53 14.55 -4.22 -4.85
N ALA A 54 15.48 -4.85 -5.54
CA ALA A 54 15.57 -4.67 -7.00
C ALA A 54 14.31 -5.15 -7.70
N ALA A 55 13.78 -6.32 -7.29
CA ALA A 55 12.54 -6.86 -7.84
C ALA A 55 11.35 -5.98 -7.46
N ILE A 56 11.33 -5.43 -6.24
CA ILE A 56 10.29 -4.51 -5.79
C ILE A 56 10.29 -3.25 -6.65
N GLU A 57 11.45 -2.64 -6.88
CA GLU A 57 11.55 -1.45 -7.73
C GLU A 57 11.08 -1.72 -9.16
N ALA A 58 11.47 -2.87 -9.72
CA ALA A 58 11.06 -3.24 -11.07
C ALA A 58 9.54 -3.43 -11.16
N PHE A 59 8.95 -4.08 -10.15
CA PHE A 59 7.50 -4.26 -10.07
C PHE A 59 6.78 -2.91 -10.00
N LEU A 60 7.23 -2.02 -9.13
CA LEU A 60 6.59 -0.72 -8.93
C LEU A 60 6.75 0.18 -10.17
N THR A 61 7.87 0.09 -10.86
CA THR A 61 8.08 0.82 -12.11
C THR A 61 7.06 0.40 -13.16
N ARG A 62 6.82 -0.91 -13.31
CA ARG A 62 5.79 -1.41 -14.22
C ARG A 62 4.39 -0.97 -13.77
N LYS A 63 4.12 -1.09 -12.47
CA LYS A 63 2.82 -0.73 -11.91
C LYS A 63 2.45 0.71 -12.24
N TRP A 64 3.32 1.66 -11.95
CA TRP A 64 2.97 3.07 -12.12
C TRP A 64 3.16 3.59 -13.54
N SER A 65 3.76 2.80 -14.44
CA SER A 65 3.70 3.09 -15.87
C SER A 65 2.35 2.66 -16.46
N LEU A 66 1.69 1.66 -15.85
CA LEU A 66 0.40 1.14 -16.28
C LEU A 66 -0.77 1.85 -15.58
N GLU A 67 -0.62 2.12 -14.29
CA GLU A 67 -1.67 2.67 -13.44
C GLU A 67 -1.50 4.18 -13.30
N LEU A 68 -2.13 4.93 -14.19
CA LEU A 68 -2.04 6.39 -14.21
C LEU A 68 -2.93 7.00 -13.12
N HIS A 69 -2.52 8.16 -12.62
CA HIS A 69 -3.30 8.94 -11.65
C HIS A 69 -3.60 8.17 -10.35
N TYR A 70 -2.72 7.26 -10.02
CA TYR A 70 -2.86 6.38 -8.85
C TYR A 70 -3.00 7.17 -7.55
N ARG A 71 -4.02 6.84 -6.76
CA ARG A 71 -4.23 7.38 -5.42
C ARG A 71 -4.72 6.28 -4.50
N LEU A 72 -4.03 6.12 -3.40
CA LEU A 72 -4.22 5.02 -2.45
C LEU A 72 -4.73 5.53 -1.11
N MET A 73 -5.56 4.71 -0.49
CA MET A 73 -6.02 4.90 0.86
C MET A 73 -5.96 3.57 1.58
N LYS A 74 -5.32 3.54 2.75
CA LYS A 74 -5.17 2.35 3.58
C LYS A 74 -5.87 2.52 4.91
N GLU A 75 -6.32 1.40 5.47
CA GLU A 75 -7.02 1.35 6.72
C GLU A 75 -6.39 0.24 7.57
N LEU A 76 -6.03 0.57 8.81
CA LEU A 76 -5.56 -0.44 9.76
C LEU A 76 -6.71 -1.40 10.07
N TRP A 77 -6.50 -2.70 9.84
CA TRP A 77 -7.51 -3.71 10.18
C TRP A 77 -7.23 -4.34 11.53
N CYS A 78 -6.02 -4.81 11.73
CA CYS A 78 -5.57 -5.35 13.01
C CYS A 78 -4.05 -5.40 13.05
N TYR A 79 -3.50 -5.64 14.23
CA TYR A 79 -2.07 -5.77 14.41
C TYR A 79 -1.78 -6.70 15.59
N THR A 80 -0.58 -7.26 15.59
CA THR A 80 0.00 -7.96 16.73
C THR A 80 1.48 -7.60 16.75
N ASP A 81 2.21 -8.02 17.74
CA ASP A 81 3.66 -7.85 17.90
C ASP A 81 4.39 -7.17 16.72
N ASN A 82 4.75 -7.95 15.66
CA ASN A 82 5.48 -7.43 14.51
C ASN A 82 4.67 -7.55 13.20
N ARG A 83 3.35 -7.71 13.29
CA ARG A 83 2.48 -7.91 12.12
C ARG A 83 1.37 -6.88 12.10
N ILE A 84 1.06 -6.43 10.89
CA ILE A 84 -0.04 -5.48 10.65
C ILE A 84 -0.83 -5.98 9.44
N SER A 85 -2.14 -6.00 9.57
CA SER A 85 -3.04 -6.27 8.45
C SER A 85 -3.80 -5.01 8.10
N VAL A 86 -3.92 -4.73 6.81
CA VAL A 86 -4.60 -3.54 6.32
C VAL A 86 -5.61 -3.90 5.25
N ARG A 87 -6.63 -3.08 5.17
CA ARG A 87 -7.56 -3.04 4.06
C ARG A 87 -7.25 -1.78 3.27
N PHE A 88 -7.32 -1.85 1.94
CA PHE A 88 -7.03 -0.67 1.13
C PHE A 88 -7.95 -0.57 -0.06
N GLU A 89 -8.01 0.64 -0.59
CA GLU A 89 -8.60 0.93 -1.88
C GLU A 89 -7.69 1.89 -2.61
N TYR A 90 -7.59 1.73 -3.92
CA TYR A 90 -6.94 2.77 -4.72
C TYR A 90 -7.65 2.90 -6.06
N GLU A 91 -7.54 4.09 -6.63
CA GLU A 91 -8.13 4.40 -7.92
C GLU A 91 -7.05 4.72 -8.92
N TRP A 92 -7.28 4.34 -10.16
CA TRP A 92 -6.29 4.50 -11.22
C TRP A 92 -6.94 4.36 -12.58
N GLN A 93 -6.22 4.85 -13.59
CA GLN A 93 -6.65 4.77 -14.98
C GLN A 93 -5.66 3.89 -15.74
N HIS A 94 -6.15 2.91 -16.46
CA HIS A 94 -5.31 2.01 -17.26
C HIS A 94 -4.68 2.79 -18.43
N ALA A 95 -3.35 2.77 -18.52
CA ALA A 95 -2.62 3.52 -19.54
C ALA A 95 -2.96 3.09 -20.97
N GLY A 96 -3.24 1.80 -21.18
CA GLY A 96 -3.51 1.25 -22.50
C GLY A 96 -4.95 1.44 -22.97
N THR A 97 -5.92 1.38 -22.06
CA THR A 97 -7.35 1.37 -22.41
C THR A 97 -8.08 2.64 -22.02
N GLY A 98 -7.53 3.43 -21.10
CA GLY A 98 -8.21 4.58 -20.53
C GLY A 98 -9.30 4.25 -19.52
N GLN A 99 -9.56 2.97 -19.25
CA GLN A 99 -10.56 2.55 -18.28
C GLN A 99 -10.12 2.93 -16.87
N TRP A 100 -11.01 3.51 -16.08
CA TRP A 100 -10.80 3.77 -14.66
C TRP A 100 -11.21 2.57 -13.83
N TYR A 101 -10.45 2.35 -12.76
CA TYR A 101 -10.69 1.25 -11.82
C TYR A 101 -10.62 1.73 -10.39
N ARG A 102 -11.36 1.07 -9.51
CA ARG A 102 -11.14 1.11 -8.07
C ARG A 102 -10.73 -0.27 -7.67
N THR A 103 -9.54 -0.40 -7.10
CA THR A 103 -9.01 -1.66 -6.63
C THR A 103 -9.27 -1.79 -5.14
N HIS A 104 -9.85 -2.92 -4.75
CA HIS A 104 -10.14 -3.26 -3.36
C HIS A 104 -9.22 -4.39 -2.94
N GLY A 105 -8.52 -4.22 -1.82
CA GLY A 105 -7.58 -5.24 -1.41
C GLY A 105 -7.30 -5.32 0.06
N ASN A 106 -6.54 -6.35 0.40
CA ASN A 106 -6.08 -6.63 1.75
C ASN A 106 -4.60 -6.98 1.68
N GLU A 107 -3.86 -6.60 2.72
CA GLU A 107 -2.44 -6.94 2.82
C GLU A 107 -2.12 -7.42 4.22
N HIS A 108 -1.16 -8.34 4.29
CA HIS A 108 -0.57 -8.77 5.54
C HIS A 108 0.91 -8.39 5.51
N TRP A 109 1.35 -7.71 6.54
CA TRP A 109 2.72 -7.22 6.67
C TRP A 109 3.40 -7.86 7.86
N GLU A 110 4.66 -8.20 7.69
CA GLU A 110 5.51 -8.64 8.79
C GLU A 110 6.81 -7.84 8.77
N PHE A 111 7.24 -7.36 9.94
CA PHE A 111 8.38 -6.47 10.08
C PHE A 111 9.52 -7.15 10.81
N ASP A 112 10.76 -6.75 10.52
CA ASP A 112 11.90 -7.14 11.33
C ASP A 112 11.99 -6.23 12.57
N ALA A 113 12.95 -6.53 13.45
CA ALA A 113 13.12 -5.80 14.71
C ALA A 113 13.47 -4.33 14.50
N ASP A 114 14.03 -3.99 13.35
CA ASP A 114 14.43 -2.62 13.02
C ASP A 114 13.32 -1.80 12.36
N GLY A 115 12.16 -2.40 12.13
CA GLY A 115 11.02 -1.70 11.57
C GLY A 115 10.92 -1.73 10.05
N TYR A 116 11.72 -2.55 9.38
CA TYR A 116 11.62 -2.75 7.94
C TYR A 116 10.68 -3.92 7.67
N MET A 117 9.88 -3.81 6.62
CA MET A 117 8.94 -4.87 6.25
C MET A 117 9.71 -5.99 5.53
N ARG A 118 9.65 -7.19 6.11
CA ARG A 118 10.36 -8.35 5.56
C ARG A 118 9.45 -9.28 4.78
N ARG A 119 8.13 -9.10 4.90
CA ARG A 119 7.15 -9.91 4.17
C ARG A 119 5.90 -9.09 3.90
N ARG A 120 5.44 -9.16 2.67
CA ARG A 120 4.20 -8.53 2.24
C ARG A 120 3.40 -9.53 1.42
N ASP A 121 2.15 -9.72 1.80
CA ASP A 121 1.25 -10.65 1.14
C ASP A 121 -0.02 -9.89 0.78
N MET A 122 -0.30 -9.73 -0.52
CA MET A 122 -1.36 -8.85 -1.00
C MET A 122 -2.30 -9.56 -1.97
N SER A 123 -3.60 -9.39 -1.72
CA SER A 123 -4.67 -9.82 -2.61
C SER A 123 -5.57 -8.64 -2.95
N ALA A 124 -6.02 -8.56 -4.18
CA ALA A 124 -6.87 -7.45 -4.61
C ALA A 124 -7.70 -7.79 -5.83
N ASN A 125 -8.83 -7.08 -5.96
CA ASN A 125 -9.70 -7.15 -7.11
C ASN A 125 -9.89 -5.78 -7.71
N ASP A 126 -9.89 -5.69 -9.04
CA ASP A 126 -10.08 -4.45 -9.77
C ASP A 126 -11.53 -4.34 -10.21
N VAL A 127 -12.18 -3.23 -9.85
CA VAL A 127 -13.57 -2.97 -10.21
C VAL A 127 -13.60 -1.80 -11.17
N PRO A 128 -14.11 -1.98 -12.41
CA PRO A 128 -14.24 -0.84 -13.34
C PRO A 128 -15.19 0.21 -12.76
N ILE A 129 -14.82 1.46 -12.90
CA ILE A 129 -15.67 2.57 -12.45
C ILE A 129 -15.80 3.62 -13.55
N ASN A 130 -16.85 4.43 -13.45
CA ASN A 130 -16.98 5.63 -14.23
C ASN A 130 -16.05 6.70 -13.61
N PRO A 131 -15.33 7.51 -14.41
CA PRO A 131 -14.49 8.59 -13.87
C PRO A 131 -15.23 9.52 -12.91
N GLN A 132 -16.53 9.70 -13.10
CA GLN A 132 -17.35 10.54 -12.23
C GLN A 132 -17.54 9.94 -10.83
N HIS A 133 -17.27 8.65 -10.67
CA HIS A 133 -17.41 7.95 -9.39
C HIS A 133 -16.12 7.92 -8.59
N ARG A 134 -15.07 8.58 -9.05
CA ARG A 134 -13.83 8.70 -8.30
C ARG A 134 -14.07 9.42 -6.98
N ARG A 135 -13.45 8.95 -5.91
CA ARG A 135 -13.61 9.54 -4.57
C ARG A 135 -12.33 9.60 -3.74
N ILE A 136 -11.24 9.03 -4.23
CA ILE A 136 -9.96 9.02 -3.51
C ILE A 136 -9.04 10.07 -4.12
N GLY A 137 -8.55 11.01 -3.28
CA GLY A 137 -7.65 12.07 -3.73
C GLY A 137 -8.28 13.08 -4.69
N VAL A 138 -9.59 13.08 -4.82
CA VAL A 138 -10.33 14.04 -5.64
C VAL A 138 -10.73 15.20 -4.73
N GLU A 139 -10.70 16.42 -5.25
CA GLU A 139 -11.10 17.59 -4.50
C GLU A 139 -12.52 17.40 -3.95
N GLY A 140 -12.68 17.68 -2.66
CA GLY A 140 -13.94 17.46 -1.97
C GLY A 140 -14.14 16.03 -1.47
N SER A 141 -13.14 15.15 -1.65
CA SER A 141 -13.21 13.77 -1.16
C SER A 141 -13.34 13.74 0.37
N SER A 142 -14.15 12.80 0.87
CA SER A 142 -14.32 12.59 2.30
C SER A 142 -13.24 11.67 2.90
N ALA A 143 -12.29 11.20 2.09
CA ALA A 143 -11.23 10.33 2.58
C ALA A 143 -10.28 11.10 3.50
N GLN A 144 -10.37 10.87 4.80
CA GLN A 144 -9.59 11.55 5.84
C GLN A 144 -8.77 10.54 6.63
N PRO A 145 -7.59 10.95 7.14
CA PRO A 145 -6.76 10.03 7.92
C PRO A 145 -7.47 9.38 9.09
N HIS A 146 -8.31 10.11 9.80
CA HIS A 146 -8.99 9.58 10.98
C HIS A 146 -10.05 8.52 10.64
N GLN A 147 -10.42 8.39 9.37
CA GLN A 147 -11.39 7.39 8.92
C GLN A 147 -10.75 6.01 8.68
N LYS A 148 -9.44 5.91 8.79
CA LYS A 148 -8.70 4.69 8.47
C LYS A 148 -9.08 3.49 9.33
N GLU A 149 -9.65 3.70 10.49
CA GLU A 149 -10.08 2.62 11.38
C GLU A 149 -11.52 2.22 11.19
N ASN A 150 -12.39 3.14 10.86
CA ASN A 150 -13.84 2.94 10.88
C ASN A 150 -14.44 2.79 9.48
N ARG A 151 -13.60 2.79 8.49
CA ARG A 151 -14.05 2.73 7.12
C ARG A 151 -14.58 1.35 6.74
N ARG A 152 -15.70 1.30 6.02
CA ARG A 152 -16.31 0.08 5.50
C ARG A 152 -16.54 0.22 4.01
#